data_d008852a19166c041b22f69dc4b6486f
#
_entry.id   d008852a19166c041b22f69dc4b6486f
#
_cell.length_a   1.000
_cell.length_b   1.000
_cell.length_c   1.000
_cell.angle_alpha   90.00
_cell.angle_beta   90.00
_cell.angle_gamma   90.00
#
_symmetry.space_group_name_H-M   'P 1'
#
loop_
_entity.id
_entity.type
_entity.pdbx_description
1 polymer ?
#
loop_
_entity_poly.entity_id
_entity_poly.type
_entity_poly.pdbx_seq_one_letter_code
_entity_poly.pdbx_strand_id
1 'polypeptide(L)'
;MINLRGALRPRTDSDSPFRVARSSKRNRPDNSTPALGLEVDAANRPLSAAPQPVYAGSLEDPGTPVSAPGSRLLHTEGLKKVYDGRAVVNGVDIEVKEGEIVGLLGPNGAGKTTTFYMIVGLVRPNGGKVYFDGADATHEPMYKRARLGMGYLPQEESIFRRLTVRENILAVMETQNFTKKERDEQCQQLMEKFGIDHVADNPALTLSGGEKRRLTIARSLVTEPKLLMLDEPFSGVDPIAVSEIQDIIRMLRRAGLAILITDHNVRETLNIVDRAYLIYEGQVRRHGTKDFLVNDPEARRLYLGEDFSM
;
A
#
# COMPACT_ATOMS: atom_id res chain seq x y z
N MET A 1 -34.30 -36.42 -36.46
CA MET A 1 -33.75 -37.73 -36.80
C MET A 1 -32.29 -37.51 -37.20
N ILE A 2 -31.38 -37.92 -36.38
CA ILE A 2 -30.13 -38.67 -36.68
C ILE A 2 -29.48 -38.89 -35.33
N ASN A 3 -29.37 -40.14 -35.03
CA ASN A 3 -28.89 -40.80 -33.84
C ASN A 3 -27.41 -41.14 -34.06
N LEU A 4 -26.50 -40.84 -33.14
CA LEU A 4 -25.22 -41.55 -33.07
C LEU A 4 -24.74 -41.63 -31.61
N ARG A 5 -24.95 -42.83 -31.06
CA ARG A 5 -24.24 -43.38 -29.90
C ARG A 5 -22.85 -43.81 -30.32
N GLY A 6 -21.82 -43.51 -29.57
CA GLY A 6 -20.45 -44.01 -29.72
C GLY A 6 -19.76 -44.02 -28.36
N ALA A 7 -19.93 -45.10 -27.68
CA ALA A 7 -19.04 -45.93 -26.85
C ALA A 7 -17.83 -45.28 -26.14
N LEU A 8 -17.95 -45.24 -24.82
CA LEU A 8 -16.86 -45.18 -23.84
C LEU A 8 -16.04 -46.51 -23.87
N ARG A 9 -14.71 -46.41 -23.92
CA ARG A 9 -13.81 -47.46 -23.45
C ARG A 9 -12.80 -46.84 -22.46
N PRO A 10 -12.52 -47.49 -21.32
CA PRO A 10 -11.56 -47.05 -20.35
C PRO A 10 -10.13 -47.38 -20.82
N ARG A 11 -9.17 -46.45 -20.63
CA ARG A 11 -7.75 -46.68 -20.74
C ARG A 11 -7.16 -47.05 -19.41
N THR A 12 -6.56 -48.21 -19.36
CA THR A 12 -5.80 -48.82 -18.29
C THR A 12 -4.45 -48.11 -18.08
N ASP A 13 -4.05 -48.08 -16.80
CA ASP A 13 -2.73 -47.73 -16.29
C ASP A 13 -1.60 -48.45 -17.03
N SER A 14 -0.58 -47.67 -17.40
CA SER A 14 0.84 -48.04 -17.32
C SER A 14 1.65 -46.97 -18.04
N ASP A 15 2.49 -46.24 -17.27
CA ASP A 15 3.85 -45.84 -17.56
C ASP A 15 4.24 -44.59 -16.78
N SER A 16 4.80 -44.87 -15.62
CA SER A 16 5.55 -43.88 -14.84
C SER A 16 7.04 -44.28 -14.88
N PRO A 17 7.95 -43.41 -15.31
CA PRO A 17 9.38 -43.64 -15.15
C PRO A 17 9.99 -42.61 -14.17
N PHE A 18 9.86 -42.88 -12.88
CA PHE A 18 10.82 -42.33 -11.91
C PHE A 18 11.25 -43.43 -10.94
N ARG A 19 12.39 -44.06 -11.30
CA ARG A 19 13.13 -44.98 -10.45
C ARG A 19 13.83 -44.20 -9.35
N VAL A 20 13.45 -44.51 -8.10
CA VAL A 20 14.22 -44.20 -6.92
C VAL A 20 15.41 -45.17 -6.83
N ALA A 21 16.63 -44.64 -6.85
CA ALA A 21 17.83 -45.38 -6.52
C ALA A 21 18.14 -45.23 -5.02
N ARG A 22 18.11 -46.36 -4.32
CA ARG A 22 18.63 -46.52 -2.96
C ARG A 22 20.09 -46.99 -3.01
N SER A 23 20.80 -46.65 -1.91
CA SER A 23 22.06 -47.15 -1.36
C SER A 23 23.30 -46.44 -1.92
N SER A 24 24.31 -46.12 -1.14
CA SER A 24 24.92 -46.87 -0.05
C SER A 24 25.81 -46.00 0.83
N LYS A 25 25.95 -46.42 2.08
CA LYS A 25 26.96 -45.96 3.05
C LYS A 25 28.37 -46.04 2.47
N ARG A 26 29.21 -45.03 2.73
CA ARG A 26 30.54 -45.20 3.35
C ARG A 26 31.39 -43.92 3.32
N ASN A 27 32.05 -43.76 4.49
CA ASN A 27 33.32 -43.09 4.77
C ASN A 27 33.37 -41.58 4.94
N ARG A 28 33.53 -41.22 6.21
CA ARG A 28 34.33 -40.05 6.64
C ARG A 28 35.78 -40.25 6.24
N PRO A 29 36.50 -39.17 5.93
CA PRO A 29 37.68 -38.86 6.72
C PRO A 29 37.62 -37.46 7.35
N ASP A 30 38.12 -37.47 8.54
CA ASP A 30 38.61 -36.39 9.36
C ASP A 30 39.65 -35.56 8.59
N ASN A 31 39.50 -34.21 8.58
CA ASN A 31 40.64 -33.34 8.43
C ASN A 31 40.34 -31.96 9.02
N SER A 32 40.91 -31.79 10.18
CA SER A 32 41.26 -30.56 10.85
C SER A 32 42.11 -29.67 9.95
N THR A 33 41.73 -28.40 9.78
CA THR A 33 42.62 -27.21 9.62
C THR A 33 41.81 -25.92 9.39
N PRO A 34 42.35 -24.72 9.56
CA PRO A 34 42.14 -23.90 10.75
C PRO A 34 41.17 -22.73 10.51
N ALA A 35 40.63 -22.25 11.58
CA ALA A 35 39.83 -21.02 11.66
C ALA A 35 40.60 -19.83 11.14
N LEU A 36 40.11 -19.22 10.04
CA LEU A 36 40.36 -17.83 9.71
C LEU A 36 39.30 -17.02 10.45
N GLY A 37 39.75 -16.33 11.49
CA GLY A 37 38.96 -15.41 12.26
C GLY A 37 38.46 -14.24 11.38
N LEU A 38 37.16 -14.18 11.25
CA LEU A 38 36.45 -12.94 11.02
C LEU A 38 35.70 -12.67 12.31
N GLU A 39 36.31 -11.86 13.15
CA GLU A 39 35.63 -11.18 14.25
C GLU A 39 34.52 -10.35 13.65
N VAL A 40 33.29 -10.83 13.76
CA VAL A 40 32.09 -10.01 13.62
C VAL A 40 31.87 -9.40 14.99
N ASP A 41 32.24 -8.13 15.09
CA ASP A 41 32.01 -7.28 16.24
C ASP A 41 30.50 -7.12 16.46
N ALA A 42 29.92 -8.05 17.21
CA ALA A 42 28.55 -7.99 17.73
C ALA A 42 28.57 -7.22 19.05
N ALA A 43 29.16 -6.02 19.04
CA ALA A 43 29.21 -5.15 20.20
C ALA A 43 27.95 -4.30 20.31
N ASN A 44 27.10 -4.72 21.25
CA ASN A 44 26.49 -3.85 22.26
C ASN A 44 25.77 -2.59 21.75
N ARG A 45 24.67 -2.78 20.99
CA ARG A 45 23.59 -1.80 21.00
C ARG A 45 22.68 -2.09 22.19
N PRO A 46 22.42 -1.11 23.08
CA PRO A 46 21.41 -1.26 24.09
C PRO A 46 20.09 -1.58 23.38
N LEU A 47 19.38 -2.59 23.85
CA LEU A 47 18.01 -2.88 23.48
C LEU A 47 17.21 -1.59 23.73
N SER A 48 17.03 -0.82 22.67
CA SER A 48 16.11 0.31 22.64
C SER A 48 14.76 -0.24 23.09
N ALA A 49 14.15 0.43 24.06
CA ALA A 49 12.79 0.15 24.51
C ALA A 49 11.91 -0.15 23.30
N ALA A 50 11.07 -1.19 23.38
CA ALA A 50 10.13 -1.57 22.33
C ALA A 50 9.46 -0.29 21.80
N PRO A 51 9.44 -0.05 20.48
CA PRO A 51 8.84 1.15 19.95
C PRO A 51 7.37 1.18 20.39
N GLN A 52 6.99 2.22 21.09
CA GLN A 52 5.59 2.48 21.40
C GLN A 52 4.88 2.61 20.05
N PRO A 53 3.73 1.94 19.84
CA PRO A 53 3.03 2.04 18.57
C PRO A 53 2.72 3.51 18.28
N VAL A 54 3.28 4.07 17.23
CA VAL A 54 3.14 5.48 16.83
C VAL A 54 1.67 5.89 16.67
N TYR A 55 0.77 4.91 16.53
CA TYR A 55 -0.66 5.10 16.42
C TYR A 55 -1.46 4.82 17.71
N ALA A 56 -0.80 4.57 18.84
CA ALA A 56 -1.44 4.35 20.15
C ALA A 56 -1.82 5.66 20.88
N GLY A 57 -1.53 6.82 20.28
CA GLY A 57 -1.97 8.12 20.81
C GLY A 57 -3.48 8.19 20.93
N SER A 58 -3.96 8.52 22.15
CA SER A 58 -5.35 8.78 22.50
C SER A 58 -6.01 9.69 21.46
N LEU A 59 -7.20 9.30 21.04
CA LEU A 59 -8.13 10.15 20.28
C LEU A 59 -8.67 11.24 21.22
N GLU A 60 -7.86 12.24 21.54
CA GLU A 60 -8.30 13.40 22.29
C GLU A 60 -8.53 14.57 21.34
N ASP A 61 -9.79 15.02 21.36
CA ASP A 61 -10.31 16.33 20.99
C ASP A 61 -10.32 16.74 19.50
N PRO A 62 -11.50 16.98 18.90
CA PRO A 62 -11.63 17.50 17.54
C PRO A 62 -11.13 18.93 17.35
N GLY A 63 -10.55 19.55 18.38
CA GLY A 63 -10.08 20.95 18.39
C GLY A 63 -8.57 21.16 18.30
N THR A 64 -7.74 20.11 18.27
CA THR A 64 -6.28 20.31 18.17
C THR A 64 -5.90 20.79 16.77
N PRO A 65 -5.19 21.91 16.61
CA PRO A 65 -4.75 22.36 15.30
C PRO A 65 -3.82 21.32 14.69
N VAL A 66 -4.13 20.89 13.46
CA VAL A 66 -3.29 20.00 12.69
C VAL A 66 -1.93 20.67 12.53
N SER A 67 -0.86 20.00 12.99
CA SER A 67 0.51 20.49 12.82
C SER A 67 0.76 20.78 11.34
N ALA A 68 1.53 21.84 11.06
CA ALA A 68 1.97 22.11 9.69
C ALA A 68 2.69 20.86 9.12
N PRO A 69 2.57 20.57 7.80
CA PRO A 69 3.26 19.45 7.19
C PRO A 69 4.74 19.46 7.52
N GLY A 70 5.27 18.31 7.92
CA GLY A 70 6.67 18.12 8.31
C GLY A 70 7.67 18.18 7.15
N SER A 71 8.77 17.45 7.30
CA SER A 71 9.81 17.38 6.28
C SER A 71 9.35 16.63 5.02
N ARG A 72 10.08 16.81 3.91
CA ARG A 72 9.84 16.10 2.66
C ARG A 72 10.09 14.61 2.86
N LEU A 73 9.04 13.79 2.76
CA LEU A 73 9.10 12.34 2.93
C LEU A 73 9.26 11.60 1.60
N LEU A 74 8.45 11.97 0.60
CA LEU A 74 8.51 11.42 -0.75
C LEU A 74 8.71 12.54 -1.75
N HIS A 75 9.57 12.33 -2.75
CA HIS A 75 9.56 13.17 -3.94
C HIS A 75 10.03 12.40 -5.17
N THR A 76 9.63 12.89 -6.33
CA THR A 76 10.04 12.37 -7.63
C THR A 76 10.66 13.45 -8.46
N GLU A 77 11.62 13.08 -9.31
CA GLU A 77 12.32 13.98 -10.21
C GLU A 77 12.20 13.45 -11.64
N GLY A 78 11.47 14.18 -12.48
CA GLY A 78 11.36 13.93 -13.90
C GLY A 78 10.90 12.52 -14.29
N LEU A 79 9.95 11.91 -13.53
CA LEU A 79 9.53 10.54 -13.80
C LEU A 79 9.03 10.37 -15.23
N LYS A 80 9.54 9.33 -15.89
CA LYS A 80 9.21 8.96 -17.26
C LYS A 80 8.82 7.49 -17.38
N LYS A 81 7.74 7.23 -18.14
CA LYS A 81 7.36 5.87 -18.56
C LYS A 81 6.90 5.86 -20.00
N VAL A 82 7.47 4.96 -20.78
CA VAL A 82 7.15 4.75 -22.19
C VAL A 82 6.65 3.32 -22.37
N TYR A 83 5.52 3.15 -23.05
CA TYR A 83 5.00 1.87 -23.52
C TYR A 83 4.81 1.97 -25.03
N ASP A 84 5.34 1.02 -25.77
CA ASP A 84 5.21 0.91 -27.24
C ASP A 84 5.50 2.25 -27.98
N GLY A 85 6.58 2.94 -27.56
CA GLY A 85 6.99 4.22 -28.13
C GLY A 85 6.18 5.44 -27.65
N ARG A 86 5.09 5.26 -26.90
CA ARG A 86 4.27 6.34 -26.35
C ARG A 86 4.67 6.65 -24.91
N ALA A 87 5.03 7.89 -24.64
CA ALA A 87 5.26 8.37 -23.29
C ALA A 87 3.91 8.52 -22.54
N VAL A 88 3.64 7.62 -21.60
CA VAL A 88 2.44 7.66 -20.75
C VAL A 88 2.66 8.55 -19.54
N VAL A 89 3.90 8.65 -19.07
CA VAL A 89 4.35 9.61 -18.05
C VAL A 89 5.60 10.30 -18.60
N ASN A 90 5.64 11.62 -18.55
CA ASN A 90 6.69 12.41 -19.17
C ASN A 90 7.12 13.61 -18.33
N GLY A 91 8.03 13.37 -17.40
CA GLY A 91 8.60 14.42 -16.54
C GLY A 91 7.65 14.79 -15.40
N VAL A 92 7.18 13.80 -14.62
CA VAL A 92 6.29 14.06 -13.49
C VAL A 92 7.11 14.23 -12.20
N ASP A 93 6.92 15.38 -11.56
CA ASP A 93 7.49 15.77 -10.27
C ASP A 93 6.37 15.88 -9.23
N ILE A 94 6.49 15.09 -8.16
CA ILE A 94 5.54 15.03 -7.05
C ILE A 94 6.31 15.08 -5.75
N GLU A 95 5.72 15.71 -4.75
CA GLU A 95 6.26 15.76 -3.39
C GLU A 95 5.14 15.43 -2.40
N VAL A 96 5.47 14.69 -1.34
CA VAL A 96 4.60 14.45 -0.17
C VAL A 96 5.42 14.70 1.08
N LYS A 97 4.88 15.48 2.01
CA LYS A 97 5.48 15.77 3.31
C LYS A 97 4.90 14.87 4.39
N GLU A 98 5.61 14.76 5.51
CA GLU A 98 5.10 14.06 6.70
C GLU A 98 3.78 14.66 7.16
N GLY A 99 2.80 13.81 7.50
CA GLY A 99 1.49 14.23 7.97
C GLY A 99 0.65 14.99 6.94
N GLU A 100 0.96 14.86 5.65
CA GLU A 100 0.24 15.50 4.54
C GLU A 100 -0.60 14.50 3.75
N ILE A 101 -1.80 14.90 3.33
CA ILE A 101 -2.61 14.15 2.36
C ILE A 101 -2.48 14.81 0.99
N VAL A 102 -1.93 14.07 0.03
CA VAL A 102 -1.73 14.55 -1.34
C VAL A 102 -2.57 13.72 -2.31
N GLY A 103 -3.28 14.39 -3.21
CA GLY A 103 -4.08 13.76 -4.27
C GLY A 103 -3.37 13.76 -5.63
N LEU A 104 -3.53 12.67 -6.40
CA LEU A 104 -3.22 12.61 -7.83
C LEU A 104 -4.53 12.60 -8.61
N LEU A 105 -4.86 13.71 -9.26
CA LEU A 105 -6.08 13.92 -10.00
C LEU A 105 -5.81 13.93 -11.51
N GLY A 106 -6.84 13.71 -12.29
CA GLY A 106 -6.77 13.81 -13.77
C GLY A 106 -7.69 12.80 -14.46
N PRO A 107 -7.95 12.96 -15.75
CA PRO A 107 -8.82 12.07 -16.50
C PRO A 107 -8.25 10.64 -16.64
N ASN A 108 -9.09 9.71 -17.12
CA ASN A 108 -8.64 8.36 -17.44
C ASN A 108 -7.55 8.40 -18.52
N GLY A 109 -6.51 7.59 -18.35
CA GLY A 109 -5.36 7.58 -19.25
C GLY A 109 -4.36 8.73 -19.08
N ALA A 110 -4.57 9.64 -18.12
CA ALA A 110 -3.65 10.76 -17.86
C ALA A 110 -2.25 10.35 -17.34
N GLY A 111 -2.06 9.10 -16.91
CA GLY A 111 -0.80 8.62 -16.35
C GLY A 111 -0.77 8.52 -14.83
N LYS A 112 -1.88 8.78 -14.12
CA LYS A 112 -1.97 8.72 -12.63
C LYS A 112 -1.52 7.37 -12.08
N THR A 113 -2.20 6.29 -12.45
CA THR A 113 -1.92 4.92 -11.97
C THR A 113 -0.50 4.48 -12.33
N THR A 114 0.00 4.84 -13.52
CA THR A 114 1.38 4.53 -13.91
C THR A 114 2.38 5.27 -13.03
N THR A 115 2.15 6.56 -12.76
CA THR A 115 2.99 7.35 -11.85
C THR A 115 2.97 6.74 -10.44
N PHE A 116 1.80 6.44 -9.94
CA PHE A 116 1.59 5.81 -8.65
C PHE A 116 2.33 4.45 -8.55
N TYR A 117 2.23 3.60 -9.57
CA TYR A 117 2.91 2.30 -9.61
C TYR A 117 4.43 2.43 -9.74
N MET A 118 4.94 3.48 -10.37
CA MET A 118 6.39 3.77 -10.35
C MET A 118 6.85 4.15 -8.94
N ILE A 119 6.06 4.91 -8.20
CA ILE A 119 6.36 5.29 -6.81
C ILE A 119 6.29 4.08 -5.88
N VAL A 120 5.29 3.21 -6.02
CA VAL A 120 5.17 1.95 -5.23
C VAL A 120 6.29 0.96 -5.55
N GLY A 121 6.85 1.00 -6.77
CA GLY A 121 7.85 0.04 -7.26
C GLY A 121 7.28 -1.19 -7.96
N LEU A 122 6.02 -1.12 -8.39
CA LEU A 122 5.38 -2.13 -9.25
C LEU A 122 5.79 -1.96 -10.71
N VAL A 123 6.06 -0.74 -11.14
CA VAL A 123 6.50 -0.40 -12.51
C VAL A 123 7.85 0.31 -12.43
N ARG A 124 8.83 -0.15 -13.23
CA ARG A 124 10.12 0.53 -13.33
C ARG A 124 9.99 1.76 -14.24
N PRO A 125 10.47 2.94 -13.83
CA PRO A 125 10.55 4.11 -14.70
C PRO A 125 11.56 3.88 -15.83
N ASN A 126 11.34 4.53 -16.96
CA ASN A 126 12.32 4.63 -18.06
C ASN A 126 13.28 5.80 -17.86
N GLY A 127 12.95 6.74 -16.98
CA GLY A 127 13.77 7.89 -16.61
C GLY A 127 13.20 8.58 -15.37
N GLY A 128 13.99 9.48 -14.82
CA GLY A 128 13.66 10.14 -13.58
C GLY A 128 13.99 9.32 -12.33
N LYS A 129 13.66 9.86 -11.16
CA LYS A 129 14.01 9.27 -9.87
C LYS A 129 12.86 9.33 -8.88
N VAL A 130 12.86 8.40 -7.93
CA VAL A 130 11.98 8.35 -6.76
C VAL A 130 12.85 8.38 -5.52
N TYR A 131 12.62 9.36 -4.65
CA TYR A 131 13.28 9.45 -3.35
C TYR A 131 12.26 9.26 -2.23
N PHE A 132 12.64 8.50 -1.24
CA PHE A 132 11.82 8.27 -0.05
C PHE A 132 12.69 8.34 1.20
N ASP A 133 12.26 9.16 2.15
CA ASP A 133 12.96 9.40 3.42
C ASP A 133 14.45 9.73 3.20
N GLY A 134 14.74 10.59 2.21
CA GLY A 134 16.09 10.99 1.82
C GLY A 134 16.89 9.97 1.00
N ALA A 135 16.40 8.75 0.81
CA ALA A 135 17.08 7.69 0.05
C ALA A 135 16.55 7.56 -1.39
N ASP A 136 17.45 7.27 -2.35
CA ASP A 136 17.05 6.93 -3.73
C ASP A 136 16.40 5.53 -3.76
N ALA A 137 15.09 5.48 -3.96
CA ALA A 137 14.31 4.27 -4.04
C ALA A 137 13.98 3.86 -5.48
N THR A 138 14.53 4.53 -6.50
CA THR A 138 14.15 4.40 -7.92
C THR A 138 14.15 2.96 -8.41
N HIS A 139 15.18 2.20 -8.07
CA HIS A 139 15.36 0.82 -8.51
C HIS A 139 14.98 -0.22 -7.45
N GLU A 140 14.58 0.23 -6.27
CA GLU A 140 14.20 -0.67 -5.19
C GLU A 140 12.83 -1.32 -5.48
N PRO A 141 12.72 -2.65 -5.39
CA PRO A 141 11.46 -3.35 -5.57
C PRO A 141 10.48 -3.03 -4.42
N MET A 142 9.18 -3.19 -4.68
CA MET A 142 8.10 -2.86 -3.75
C MET A 142 8.33 -3.37 -2.31
N TYR A 143 8.81 -4.62 -2.13
CA TYR A 143 9.04 -5.18 -0.78
C TYR A 143 10.13 -4.46 0.01
N LYS A 144 11.14 -3.90 -0.67
CA LYS A 144 12.17 -3.08 -0.02
C LYS A 144 11.62 -1.70 0.33
N ARG A 145 10.82 -1.09 -0.56
CA ARG A 145 10.12 0.18 -0.26
C ARG A 145 9.16 0.02 0.91
N ALA A 146 8.48 -1.12 1.02
CA ALA A 146 7.66 -1.43 2.18
C ALA A 146 8.47 -1.45 3.49
N ARG A 147 9.68 -2.02 3.46
CA ARG A 147 10.59 -2.01 4.63
C ARG A 147 11.14 -0.62 4.98
N LEU A 148 11.17 0.29 4.02
CA LEU A 148 11.50 1.70 4.27
C LEU A 148 10.33 2.47 4.90
N GLY A 149 9.13 1.90 4.91
CA GLY A 149 7.92 2.52 5.46
C GLY A 149 6.90 2.99 4.43
N MET A 150 6.93 2.49 3.18
CA MET A 150 5.87 2.72 2.20
C MET A 150 4.78 1.66 2.33
N GLY A 151 3.60 2.00 2.84
CA GLY A 151 2.40 1.18 2.78
C GLY A 151 1.67 1.35 1.44
N TYR A 152 1.09 0.27 0.92
CA TYR A 152 0.30 0.30 -0.32
C TYR A 152 -1.02 -0.43 -0.15
N LEU A 153 -2.10 0.24 -0.50
CA LEU A 153 -3.44 -0.29 -0.49
C LEU A 153 -3.99 -0.29 -1.93
N PRO A 154 -4.07 -1.44 -2.59
CA PRO A 154 -4.59 -1.53 -3.95
C PRO A 154 -6.10 -1.27 -4.01
N GLN A 155 -6.59 -0.97 -5.20
CA GLN A 155 -8.02 -0.83 -5.49
C GLN A 155 -8.79 -2.12 -5.15
N GLU A 156 -8.25 -3.28 -5.53
CA GLU A 156 -8.84 -4.57 -5.22
C GLU A 156 -8.61 -4.98 -3.76
N GLU A 157 -9.59 -5.66 -3.17
CA GLU A 157 -9.51 -6.16 -1.80
C GLU A 157 -8.35 -7.17 -1.65
N SER A 158 -7.32 -6.80 -0.90
CA SER A 158 -6.14 -7.66 -0.63
C SER A 158 -6.29 -8.50 0.65
N ILE A 159 -7.52 -8.80 1.09
CA ILE A 159 -7.79 -9.58 2.30
C ILE A 159 -7.67 -11.09 2.06
N PHE A 160 -7.26 -11.83 3.08
CA PHE A 160 -7.31 -13.30 3.08
C PHE A 160 -8.74 -13.75 3.37
N ARG A 161 -9.53 -13.98 2.33
CA ARG A 161 -11.00 -14.17 2.40
C ARG A 161 -11.46 -15.30 3.33
N ARG A 162 -10.65 -16.37 3.50
CA ARG A 162 -10.97 -17.53 4.34
C ARG A 162 -10.52 -17.39 5.79
N LEU A 163 -9.64 -16.45 6.07
CA LEU A 163 -9.20 -16.15 7.43
C LEU A 163 -10.21 -15.23 8.12
N THR A 164 -10.30 -15.31 9.44
CA THR A 164 -11.07 -14.38 10.25
C THR A 164 -10.45 -12.97 10.20
N VAL A 165 -11.16 -11.97 10.71
CA VAL A 165 -10.62 -10.60 10.85
C VAL A 165 -9.34 -10.61 11.67
N ARG A 166 -9.36 -11.26 12.83
CA ARG A 166 -8.20 -11.43 13.73
C ARG A 166 -7.04 -12.11 13.02
N GLU A 167 -7.28 -13.24 12.36
CA GLU A 167 -6.24 -13.99 11.64
C GLU A 167 -5.65 -13.18 10.48
N ASN A 168 -6.45 -12.35 9.81
CA ASN A 168 -5.96 -11.45 8.75
C ASN A 168 -4.92 -10.46 9.26
N ILE A 169 -5.10 -9.90 10.45
CA ILE A 169 -4.17 -8.96 11.07
C ILE A 169 -2.94 -9.72 11.60
N LEU A 170 -3.17 -10.83 12.33
CA LEU A 170 -2.09 -11.65 12.89
C LEU A 170 -1.16 -12.21 11.83
N ALA A 171 -1.67 -12.63 10.65
CA ALA A 171 -0.85 -13.13 9.54
C ALA A 171 0.19 -12.10 9.05
N VAL A 172 -0.12 -10.80 9.12
CA VAL A 172 0.86 -9.75 8.80
C VAL A 172 1.81 -9.54 9.98
N MET A 173 1.30 -9.57 11.22
CA MET A 173 2.14 -9.41 12.42
C MET A 173 3.17 -10.53 12.60
N GLU A 174 2.91 -11.74 12.08
CA GLU A 174 3.87 -12.85 12.08
C GLU A 174 5.13 -12.55 11.25
N THR A 175 5.05 -11.62 10.31
CA THR A 175 6.22 -11.18 9.53
C THR A 175 7.07 -10.14 10.26
N GLN A 176 6.63 -9.68 11.44
CA GLN A 176 7.28 -8.68 12.26
C GLN A 176 7.90 -9.33 13.51
N ASN A 177 8.82 -8.61 14.17
CA ASN A 177 9.52 -9.10 15.36
C ASN A 177 8.73 -8.88 16.67
N PHE A 178 7.44 -9.24 16.68
CA PHE A 178 6.61 -9.18 17.89
C PHE A 178 6.61 -10.49 18.63
N THR A 179 6.60 -10.45 19.96
CA THR A 179 6.27 -11.60 20.81
C THR A 179 4.79 -11.98 20.62
N LYS A 180 4.41 -13.20 21.01
CA LYS A 180 3.01 -13.63 20.93
C LYS A 180 2.08 -12.67 21.69
N LYS A 181 2.46 -12.25 22.89
CA LYS A 181 1.68 -11.36 23.74
C LYS A 181 1.48 -9.99 23.06
N GLU A 182 2.56 -9.40 22.53
CA GLU A 182 2.49 -8.12 21.82
C GLU A 182 1.59 -8.21 20.58
N ARG A 183 1.66 -9.30 19.81
CA ARG A 183 0.79 -9.54 18.67
C ARG A 183 -0.69 -9.57 19.05
N ASP A 184 -1.02 -10.31 20.10
CA ASP A 184 -2.40 -10.45 20.56
C ASP A 184 -2.95 -9.10 21.05
N GLU A 185 -2.16 -8.34 21.83
CA GLU A 185 -2.52 -7.02 22.35
C GLU A 185 -2.67 -5.98 21.23
N GLN A 186 -1.71 -5.88 20.32
CA GLN A 186 -1.77 -4.93 19.21
C GLN A 186 -2.86 -5.29 18.19
N CYS A 187 -3.09 -6.58 17.94
CA CYS A 187 -4.18 -7.03 17.09
C CYS A 187 -5.54 -6.58 17.66
N GLN A 188 -5.74 -6.75 18.95
CA GLN A 188 -6.96 -6.32 19.63
C GLN A 188 -7.14 -4.79 19.55
N GLN A 189 -6.09 -4.02 19.84
CA GLN A 189 -6.11 -2.55 19.74
C GLN A 189 -6.42 -2.06 18.32
N LEU A 190 -5.86 -2.71 17.30
CA LEU A 190 -6.16 -2.36 15.91
C LEU A 190 -7.62 -2.64 15.58
N MET A 191 -8.16 -3.80 15.97
CA MET A 191 -9.57 -4.11 15.71
C MET A 191 -10.50 -3.11 16.39
N GLU A 192 -10.27 -2.76 17.63
CA GLU A 192 -11.03 -1.75 18.38
C GLU A 192 -10.95 -0.36 17.73
N LYS A 193 -9.73 0.07 17.38
CA LYS A 193 -9.51 1.36 16.73
C LYS A 193 -10.25 1.51 15.41
N PHE A 194 -10.40 0.42 14.66
CA PHE A 194 -11.12 0.41 13.38
C PHE A 194 -12.57 -0.06 13.49
N GLY A 195 -13.08 -0.31 14.71
CA GLY A 195 -14.45 -0.73 14.96
C GLY A 195 -14.82 -2.05 14.25
N ILE A 196 -13.89 -3.01 14.20
CA ILE A 196 -14.06 -4.35 13.63
C ILE A 196 -13.84 -5.48 14.65
N ASP A 197 -13.73 -5.14 15.92
CA ASP A 197 -13.60 -6.07 17.03
C ASP A 197 -14.83 -6.95 17.22
N HIS A 198 -16.02 -6.39 16.96
CA HIS A 198 -17.30 -7.12 17.05
C HIS A 198 -17.44 -8.24 16.01
N VAL A 199 -16.63 -8.24 14.94
CA VAL A 199 -16.56 -9.28 13.90
C VAL A 199 -15.22 -10.01 13.88
N ALA A 200 -14.44 -9.94 14.97
CA ALA A 200 -13.07 -10.45 15.07
C ALA A 200 -12.91 -11.90 14.60
N ASP A 201 -13.88 -12.75 14.95
CA ASP A 201 -13.86 -14.19 14.64
C ASP A 201 -14.67 -14.56 13.39
N ASN A 202 -15.22 -13.57 12.69
CA ASN A 202 -15.95 -13.81 11.43
C ASN A 202 -14.93 -13.96 10.27
N PRO A 203 -15.17 -14.93 9.36
CA PRO A 203 -14.39 -15.02 8.12
C PRO A 203 -14.51 -13.72 7.31
N ALA A 204 -13.39 -13.20 6.79
CA ALA A 204 -13.37 -11.94 6.07
C ALA A 204 -14.27 -11.93 4.81
N LEU A 205 -14.58 -13.11 4.26
CA LEU A 205 -15.53 -13.25 3.15
C LEU A 205 -16.93 -12.72 3.51
N THR A 206 -17.37 -12.87 4.77
CA THR A 206 -18.72 -12.53 5.23
C THR A 206 -18.90 -11.06 5.62
N LEU A 207 -17.83 -10.30 5.65
CA LEU A 207 -17.86 -8.89 6.03
C LEU A 207 -18.58 -8.02 4.99
N SER A 208 -19.18 -6.93 5.45
CA SER A 208 -19.67 -5.83 4.61
C SER A 208 -18.49 -5.15 3.88
N GLY A 209 -18.78 -4.36 2.83
CA GLY A 209 -17.76 -3.61 2.11
C GLY A 209 -16.97 -2.65 3.00
N GLY A 210 -17.66 -1.95 3.91
CA GLY A 210 -17.04 -1.03 4.88
C GLY A 210 -16.12 -1.76 5.87
N GLU A 211 -16.56 -2.90 6.43
CA GLU A 211 -15.73 -3.71 7.34
C GLU A 211 -14.50 -4.28 6.64
N LYS A 212 -14.64 -4.77 5.40
CA LYS A 212 -13.51 -5.22 4.59
C LYS A 212 -12.51 -4.09 4.35
N ARG A 213 -12.99 -2.89 4.06
CA ARG A 213 -12.10 -1.74 3.85
C ARG A 213 -11.37 -1.35 5.13
N ARG A 214 -12.08 -1.31 6.26
CA ARG A 214 -11.46 -1.08 7.58
C ARG A 214 -10.42 -2.14 7.92
N LEU A 215 -10.71 -3.42 7.69
CA LEU A 215 -9.76 -4.51 7.87
C LEU A 215 -8.53 -4.34 6.97
N THR A 216 -8.72 -3.98 5.70
CA THR A 216 -7.61 -3.81 4.76
C THR A 216 -6.69 -2.67 5.20
N ILE A 217 -7.26 -1.54 5.67
CA ILE A 217 -6.48 -0.43 6.21
C ILE A 217 -5.76 -0.84 7.51
N ALA A 218 -6.46 -1.48 8.45
CA ALA A 218 -5.86 -1.96 9.70
C ALA A 218 -4.64 -2.86 9.44
N ARG A 219 -4.75 -3.79 8.50
CA ARG A 219 -3.63 -4.66 8.09
C ARG A 219 -2.43 -3.87 7.54
N SER A 220 -2.68 -2.82 6.76
CA SER A 220 -1.61 -2.00 6.18
C SER A 220 -0.82 -1.21 7.23
N LEU A 221 -1.41 -0.99 8.41
CA LEU A 221 -0.78 -0.26 9.52
C LEU A 221 0.07 -1.14 10.43
N VAL A 222 -0.05 -2.46 10.33
CA VAL A 222 0.77 -3.41 11.12
C VAL A 222 2.27 -3.18 10.94
N THR A 223 2.69 -2.72 9.75
CA THR A 223 4.09 -2.45 9.43
C THR A 223 4.53 -1.03 9.79
N GLU A 224 3.69 -0.25 10.47
CA GLU A 224 3.92 1.13 10.88
C GLU A 224 4.49 2.00 9.74
N PRO A 225 3.76 2.13 8.63
CA PRO A 225 4.26 2.88 7.48
C PRO A 225 4.38 4.37 7.80
N LYS A 226 5.36 5.05 7.19
CA LYS A 226 5.49 6.51 7.21
C LYS A 226 4.61 7.17 6.15
N LEU A 227 4.39 6.47 5.04
CA LEU A 227 3.54 6.86 3.91
C LEU A 227 2.56 5.74 3.59
N LEU A 228 1.28 6.05 3.50
CA LEU A 228 0.25 5.14 3.00
C LEU A 228 -0.22 5.59 1.61
N MET A 229 -0.07 4.71 0.64
CA MET A 229 -0.48 4.96 -0.74
C MET A 229 -1.81 4.24 -1.00
N LEU A 230 -2.86 5.01 -1.34
CA LEU A 230 -4.24 4.52 -1.54
C LEU A 230 -4.60 4.62 -3.03
N ASP A 231 -4.83 3.47 -3.65
CA ASP A 231 -5.24 3.39 -5.06
C ASP A 231 -6.76 3.27 -5.15
N GLU A 232 -7.41 4.32 -5.62
CA GLU A 232 -8.87 4.46 -5.78
C GLU A 232 -9.68 4.03 -4.54
N PRO A 233 -9.44 4.63 -3.35
CA PRO A 233 -10.08 4.21 -2.11
C PRO A 233 -11.61 4.38 -2.08
N PHE A 234 -12.18 5.24 -2.93
CA PHE A 234 -13.61 5.54 -2.98
C PHE A 234 -14.34 4.85 -4.13
N SER A 235 -13.62 4.08 -4.98
CA SER A 235 -14.18 3.41 -6.14
C SER A 235 -15.14 2.29 -5.72
N GLY A 236 -16.37 2.31 -6.26
CA GLY A 236 -17.36 1.27 -6.01
C GLY A 236 -17.92 1.21 -4.59
N VAL A 237 -17.74 2.27 -3.81
CA VAL A 237 -18.16 2.37 -2.41
C VAL A 237 -19.42 3.24 -2.30
N ASP A 238 -20.36 2.86 -1.44
CA ASP A 238 -21.54 3.66 -1.17
C ASP A 238 -21.20 4.96 -0.42
N PRO A 239 -22.04 6.02 -0.50
CA PRO A 239 -21.74 7.33 0.08
C PRO A 239 -21.49 7.32 1.60
N ILE A 240 -22.14 6.44 2.36
CA ILE A 240 -21.97 6.34 3.81
C ILE A 240 -20.57 5.79 4.09
N ALA A 241 -20.20 4.69 3.43
CA ALA A 241 -18.89 4.09 3.58
C ALA A 241 -17.75 5.01 3.05
N VAL A 242 -17.99 5.84 2.04
CA VAL A 242 -17.04 6.89 1.62
C VAL A 242 -16.74 7.85 2.76
N SER A 243 -17.78 8.34 3.47
CA SER A 243 -17.58 9.23 4.64
C SER A 243 -16.77 8.57 5.74
N GLU A 244 -17.05 7.30 6.05
CA GLU A 244 -16.29 6.53 7.04
C GLU A 244 -14.81 6.38 6.66
N ILE A 245 -14.53 6.10 5.38
CA ILE A 245 -13.15 5.99 4.87
C ILE A 245 -12.44 7.34 4.95
N GLN A 246 -13.12 8.44 4.61
CA GLN A 246 -12.58 9.79 4.74
C GLN A 246 -12.22 10.10 6.19
N ASP A 247 -13.04 9.73 7.15
CA ASP A 247 -12.78 9.95 8.59
C ASP A 247 -11.58 9.12 9.07
N ILE A 248 -11.44 7.88 8.61
CA ILE A 248 -10.26 7.07 8.86
C ILE A 248 -9.00 7.75 8.30
N ILE A 249 -9.04 8.23 7.06
CA ILE A 249 -7.90 8.92 6.42
C ILE A 249 -7.52 10.19 7.20
N ARG A 250 -8.50 10.99 7.63
CA ARG A 250 -8.26 12.16 8.48
C ARG A 250 -7.67 11.78 9.84
N MET A 251 -8.15 10.70 10.46
CA MET A 251 -7.59 10.16 11.70
C MET A 251 -6.13 9.77 11.54
N LEU A 252 -5.78 9.04 10.47
CA LEU A 252 -4.41 8.63 10.18
C LEU A 252 -3.48 9.82 9.94
N ARG A 253 -3.95 10.85 9.22
CA ARG A 253 -3.21 12.10 9.04
C ARG A 253 -2.92 12.79 10.37
N ARG A 254 -3.93 12.88 11.26
CA ARG A 254 -3.74 13.47 12.60
C ARG A 254 -2.71 12.71 13.42
N ALA A 255 -2.59 11.41 13.21
CA ALA A 255 -1.55 10.57 13.81
C ALA A 255 -0.17 10.73 13.15
N GLY A 256 0.00 11.66 12.21
CA GLY A 256 1.28 11.96 11.55
C GLY A 256 1.57 11.15 10.29
N LEU A 257 0.67 10.27 9.85
CA LEU A 257 0.86 9.46 8.64
C LEU A 257 0.74 10.33 7.39
N ALA A 258 1.72 10.27 6.50
CA ALA A 258 1.63 10.85 5.17
C ALA A 258 0.77 9.95 4.28
N ILE A 259 -0.04 10.56 3.40
CA ILE A 259 -0.97 9.80 2.55
C ILE A 259 -0.91 10.32 1.12
N LEU A 260 -0.77 9.42 0.15
CA LEU A 260 -0.87 9.71 -1.28
C LEU A 260 -2.05 8.95 -1.85
N ILE A 261 -3.00 9.68 -2.46
CA ILE A 261 -4.26 9.11 -2.96
C ILE A 261 -4.36 9.33 -4.46
N THR A 262 -4.76 8.31 -5.20
CA THR A 262 -5.30 8.46 -6.56
C THR A 262 -6.74 7.98 -6.58
N ASP A 263 -7.64 8.78 -7.16
CA ASP A 263 -9.05 8.40 -7.34
C ASP A 263 -9.64 9.14 -8.53
N HIS A 264 -10.70 8.58 -9.09
CA HIS A 264 -11.50 9.22 -10.13
C HIS A 264 -12.67 10.04 -9.53
N ASN A 265 -13.02 9.83 -8.25
CA ASN A 265 -14.00 10.60 -7.51
C ASN A 265 -13.37 11.92 -7.02
N VAL A 266 -13.34 12.91 -7.91
CA VAL A 266 -12.66 14.19 -7.68
C VAL A 266 -13.16 14.89 -6.43
N ARG A 267 -14.50 14.98 -6.28
CA ARG A 267 -15.15 15.69 -5.18
C ARG A 267 -14.76 15.07 -3.83
N GLU A 268 -14.83 13.74 -3.74
CA GLU A 268 -14.51 13.01 -2.52
C GLU A 268 -13.02 13.14 -2.16
N THR A 269 -12.15 13.11 -3.18
CA THR A 269 -10.72 13.29 -2.97
C THR A 269 -10.40 14.71 -2.52
N LEU A 270 -10.93 15.75 -3.20
CA LEU A 270 -10.71 17.15 -2.83
C LEU A 270 -11.25 17.51 -1.44
N ASN A 271 -12.20 16.73 -0.90
CA ASN A 271 -12.72 16.94 0.47
C ASN A 271 -11.72 16.59 1.57
N ILE A 272 -10.68 15.79 1.27
CA ILE A 272 -9.77 15.30 2.30
C ILE A 272 -8.31 15.67 2.08
N VAL A 273 -7.92 16.05 0.83
CA VAL A 273 -6.52 16.37 0.54
C VAL A 273 -6.14 17.78 1.01
N ASP A 274 -4.90 17.93 1.44
CA ASP A 274 -4.31 19.25 1.71
C ASP A 274 -3.97 19.98 0.41
N ARG A 275 -3.45 19.21 -0.56
CA ARG A 275 -3.18 19.66 -1.93
C ARG A 275 -3.23 18.49 -2.90
N ALA A 276 -3.32 18.80 -4.18
CA ALA A 276 -3.31 17.79 -5.22
C ALA A 276 -2.48 18.22 -6.45
N TYR A 277 -2.08 17.22 -7.22
CA TYR A 277 -1.46 17.35 -8.53
C TYR A 277 -2.47 16.94 -9.60
N LEU A 278 -2.73 17.82 -10.55
CA LEU A 278 -3.53 17.51 -11.74
C LEU A 278 -2.60 17.00 -12.84
N ILE A 279 -2.71 15.71 -13.12
CA ILE A 279 -1.97 15.05 -14.21
C ILE A 279 -2.87 15.03 -15.46
N TYR A 280 -2.31 15.48 -16.57
CA TYR A 280 -2.95 15.48 -17.88
C TYR A 280 -1.90 15.15 -18.96
N GLU A 281 -2.19 14.19 -19.82
CA GLU A 281 -1.27 13.72 -20.87
C GLU A 281 0.15 13.38 -20.36
N GLY A 282 0.21 12.71 -19.23
CA GLY A 282 1.47 12.25 -18.61
C GLY A 282 2.31 13.35 -17.95
N GLN A 283 1.79 14.53 -17.73
CA GLN A 283 2.49 15.67 -17.13
C GLN A 283 1.67 16.29 -16.00
N VAL A 284 2.34 16.86 -15.01
CA VAL A 284 1.69 17.73 -14.02
C VAL A 284 1.38 19.06 -14.70
N ARG A 285 0.10 19.39 -14.82
CA ARG A 285 -0.35 20.66 -15.39
C ARG A 285 -0.59 21.72 -14.33
N ARG A 286 -1.19 21.33 -13.21
CA ARG A 286 -1.49 22.18 -12.06
C ARG A 286 -1.24 21.42 -10.76
N HIS A 287 -0.86 22.12 -9.75
CA HIS A 287 -0.80 21.59 -8.39
C HIS A 287 -1.07 22.71 -7.39
N GLY A 288 -1.65 22.38 -6.26
CA GLY A 288 -1.97 23.34 -5.21
C GLY A 288 -3.01 22.83 -4.25
N THR A 289 -3.46 23.73 -3.38
CA THR A 289 -4.53 23.47 -2.43
C THR A 289 -5.85 23.20 -3.15
N LYS A 290 -6.82 22.62 -2.45
CA LYS A 290 -8.19 22.44 -2.93
C LYS A 290 -8.75 23.76 -3.51
N ASP A 291 -8.68 24.85 -2.74
CA ASP A 291 -9.26 26.13 -3.17
C ASP A 291 -8.59 26.70 -4.42
N PHE A 292 -7.29 26.54 -4.54
CA PHE A 292 -6.57 26.91 -5.75
C PHE A 292 -7.08 26.11 -6.98
N LEU A 293 -7.14 24.79 -6.87
CA LEU A 293 -7.50 23.91 -8.00
C LEU A 293 -8.97 24.09 -8.44
N VAL A 294 -9.89 24.28 -7.48
CA VAL A 294 -11.31 24.48 -7.76
C VAL A 294 -11.55 25.79 -8.51
N ASN A 295 -10.72 26.82 -8.26
CA ASN A 295 -10.85 28.13 -8.91
C ASN A 295 -9.91 28.32 -10.13
N ASP A 296 -9.00 27.38 -10.41
CA ASP A 296 -8.06 27.49 -11.51
C ASP A 296 -8.76 27.20 -12.86
N PRO A 297 -8.73 28.15 -13.83
CA PRO A 297 -9.42 27.99 -15.11
C PRO A 297 -8.91 26.80 -15.94
N GLU A 298 -7.61 26.48 -15.84
CA GLU A 298 -7.03 25.35 -16.57
C GLU A 298 -7.45 24.01 -15.94
N ALA A 299 -7.48 23.89 -14.61
CA ALA A 299 -7.97 22.70 -13.92
C ALA A 299 -9.45 22.44 -14.25
N ARG A 300 -10.28 23.49 -14.29
CA ARG A 300 -11.68 23.39 -14.72
C ARG A 300 -11.78 22.91 -16.16
N ARG A 301 -11.09 23.55 -17.08
CA ARG A 301 -11.12 23.20 -18.51
C ARG A 301 -10.63 21.78 -18.80
N LEU A 302 -9.56 21.33 -18.13
CA LEU A 302 -8.92 20.04 -18.41
C LEU A 302 -9.60 18.86 -17.71
N TYR A 303 -10.25 19.09 -16.55
CA TYR A 303 -10.69 17.98 -15.72
C TYR A 303 -11.94 18.20 -14.88
N LEU A 304 -12.06 19.33 -14.17
CA LEU A 304 -13.14 19.52 -13.21
C LEU A 304 -14.49 19.80 -13.90
N GLY A 305 -14.48 20.50 -15.03
CA GLY A 305 -15.66 21.05 -15.70
C GLY A 305 -15.94 22.50 -15.27
N GLU A 306 -16.52 23.29 -16.18
CA GLU A 306 -16.79 24.73 -15.94
C GLU A 306 -17.77 24.94 -14.77
N ASP A 307 -18.76 24.05 -14.63
CA ASP A 307 -19.81 24.13 -13.59
C ASP A 307 -19.44 23.40 -12.28
N PHE A 308 -18.18 22.97 -12.13
CA PHE A 308 -17.76 22.25 -10.92
C PHE A 308 -17.87 23.14 -9.67
N SER A 309 -18.58 22.61 -8.64
CA SER A 309 -18.70 23.22 -7.30
C SER A 309 -18.49 22.15 -6.24
N MET A 310 -17.94 22.55 -5.10
CA MET A 310 -17.71 21.69 -3.92
C MET A 310 -18.91 21.76 -2.98
#